data_b1c80088c7ebc4f8cd08b0fdec3a10e9
#
_entry.id   b1c80088c7ebc4f8cd08b0fdec3a10e9
#
_cell.length_a   1.000
_cell.length_b   1.000
_cell.length_c   1.000
_cell.angle_alpha   90.00
_cell.angle_beta   90.00
_cell.angle_gamma   90.00
#
_symmetry.space_group_name_H-M   'P 1'
#
loop_
_entity.id
_entity.type
_entity.pdbx_description
1 polymer ?
#
loop_
_entity_poly.entity_id
_entity_poly.type
_entity_poly.pdbx_seq_one_letter_code
_entity_poly.pdbx_strand_id
1 'polypeptide(L)'
;MIEFKDITLADKDLIQSFTLGSLRRNCDLSFANLCSWIFLYQTKYAVMDNYLLLRFYAGEELAYMMPVGTGDVKPVLEALIKDAEEMGAKLRMLGVCVGMKADIEAAMPGRFTFTEDRDYFDYIYLRTDLATLKGKKFQAKR
;
A
#
# COMPACT_ATOMS: atom_id res chain seq x y z
N MET A 1 -0.19 18.60 -9.80
CA MET A 1 0.12 17.30 -10.44
C MET A 1 1.13 16.57 -9.57
N ILE A 2 0.89 15.31 -9.23
CA ILE A 2 1.83 14.48 -8.44
C ILE A 2 2.96 14.02 -9.37
N GLU A 3 4.21 14.27 -8.98
CA GLU A 3 5.37 13.80 -9.73
C GLU A 3 5.78 12.40 -9.26
N PHE A 4 5.27 11.37 -9.92
CA PHE A 4 5.65 9.98 -9.64
C PHE A 4 6.99 9.63 -10.29
N LYS A 5 7.88 9.02 -9.51
CA LYS A 5 9.25 8.62 -9.90
C LYS A 5 9.39 7.11 -9.90
N ASP A 6 10.31 6.60 -10.71
CA ASP A 6 10.71 5.20 -10.65
C ASP A 6 11.42 4.91 -9.34
N ILE A 7 11.19 3.72 -8.77
CA ILE A 7 11.86 3.28 -7.54
C ILE A 7 13.26 2.77 -7.91
N THR A 8 14.28 3.28 -7.21
CA THR A 8 15.66 2.83 -7.33
C THR A 8 16.20 2.40 -5.97
N LEU A 9 17.35 1.73 -5.94
CA LEU A 9 17.98 1.34 -4.67
C LEU A 9 18.37 2.55 -3.80
N ALA A 10 18.60 3.72 -4.41
CA ALA A 10 18.90 4.95 -3.69
C ALA A 10 17.71 5.48 -2.88
N ASP A 11 16.49 5.09 -3.23
CA ASP A 11 15.27 5.55 -2.57
C ASP A 11 14.90 4.73 -1.32
N LYS A 12 15.72 3.69 -1.01
CA LYS A 12 15.47 2.76 0.09
C LYS A 12 15.19 3.47 1.41
N ASP A 13 16.08 4.33 1.84
CA ASP A 13 15.98 4.97 3.16
C ASP A 13 14.76 5.89 3.24
N LEU A 14 14.47 6.62 2.16
CA LEU A 14 13.28 7.45 2.07
C LEU A 14 11.99 6.62 2.16
N ILE A 15 11.85 5.58 1.34
CA ILE A 15 10.66 4.72 1.34
C ILE A 15 10.51 4.02 2.68
N GLN A 16 11.60 3.47 3.24
CA GLN A 16 11.58 2.80 4.53
C GLN A 16 11.24 3.73 5.70
N SER A 17 11.55 5.02 5.62
CA SER A 17 11.15 5.98 6.65
C SER A 17 9.64 6.08 6.82
N PHE A 18 8.87 5.84 5.77
CA PHE A 18 7.41 5.74 5.81
C PHE A 18 6.92 4.35 6.18
N THR A 19 7.48 3.30 5.55
CA THR A 19 6.93 1.95 5.64
C THR A 19 7.27 1.24 6.94
N LEU A 20 8.49 1.42 7.48
CA LEU A 20 8.91 0.78 8.74
C LEU A 20 8.25 1.41 9.97
N GLY A 21 8.00 2.73 9.92
CA GLY A 21 7.29 3.45 11.00
C GLY A 21 5.78 3.25 10.98
N SER A 22 5.23 2.72 9.89
CA SER A 22 3.81 2.47 9.79
C SER A 22 3.42 1.25 10.62
N LEU A 23 2.24 1.28 11.24
CA LEU A 23 1.69 0.11 11.94
C LEU A 23 1.11 -0.95 10.98
N ARG A 24 1.28 -0.75 9.68
CA ARG A 24 0.77 -1.64 8.65
C ARG A 24 1.67 -2.87 8.52
N ARG A 25 1.04 -4.03 8.44
CA ARG A 25 1.73 -5.32 8.34
C ARG A 25 1.50 -5.97 6.97
N ASN A 26 1.46 -5.14 5.93
CA ASN A 26 1.32 -5.58 4.56
C ASN A 26 2.69 -5.85 3.96
N CYS A 27 2.93 -7.06 3.45
CA CYS A 27 4.21 -7.47 2.87
C CYS A 27 4.56 -6.65 1.61
N ASP A 28 3.57 -6.14 0.88
CA ASP A 28 3.76 -5.32 -0.32
C ASP A 28 4.44 -3.98 -0.03
N LEU A 29 4.43 -3.52 1.23
CA LEU A 29 5.13 -2.32 1.65
C LEU A 29 6.61 -2.56 1.98
N SER A 30 7.09 -3.80 1.95
CA SER A 30 8.52 -4.04 2.13
C SER A 30 9.29 -3.52 0.90
N PHE A 31 10.41 -2.82 1.14
CA PHE A 31 11.22 -2.27 0.05
C PHE A 31 11.73 -3.36 -0.91
N ALA A 32 12.10 -4.53 -0.36
CA ALA A 32 12.52 -5.66 -1.17
C ALA A 32 11.39 -6.13 -2.11
N ASN A 33 10.16 -6.20 -1.61
CA ASN A 33 9.01 -6.60 -2.42
C ASN A 33 8.70 -5.56 -3.51
N LEU A 34 8.71 -4.28 -3.17
CA LEU A 34 8.53 -3.20 -4.13
C LEU A 34 9.55 -3.28 -5.28
N CYS A 35 10.84 -3.51 -4.97
CA CYS A 35 11.89 -3.66 -5.99
C CYS A 35 11.74 -4.94 -6.82
N SER A 36 11.39 -6.06 -6.19
CA SER A 36 11.33 -7.38 -6.85
C SER A 36 10.23 -7.44 -7.91
N TRP A 37 9.17 -6.69 -7.76
CA TRP A 37 8.00 -6.73 -8.65
C TRP A 37 7.87 -5.53 -9.59
N ILE A 38 8.86 -4.62 -9.63
CA ILE A 38 8.82 -3.44 -10.52
C ILE A 38 8.60 -3.85 -11.98
N PHE A 39 9.25 -4.92 -12.45
CA PHE A 39 9.14 -5.38 -13.82
C PHE A 39 7.71 -5.79 -14.21
N LEU A 40 6.90 -6.21 -13.23
CA LEU A 40 5.52 -6.64 -13.46
C LEU A 40 4.53 -5.49 -13.25
N TYR A 41 4.67 -4.77 -12.14
CA TYR A 41 3.70 -3.77 -11.72
C TYR A 41 4.06 -2.34 -12.12
N GLN A 42 5.26 -2.11 -12.64
CA GLN A 42 5.77 -0.78 -13.02
C GLN A 42 5.56 0.26 -11.90
N THR A 43 5.78 -0.16 -10.67
CA THR A 43 5.50 0.64 -9.48
C THR A 43 6.35 1.89 -9.45
N LYS A 44 5.68 3.03 -9.27
CA LYS A 44 6.27 4.35 -9.08
C LYS A 44 5.88 4.90 -7.71
N TYR A 45 6.69 5.79 -7.18
CA TYR A 45 6.42 6.45 -5.90
C TYR A 45 6.42 7.97 -6.01
N ALA A 46 5.74 8.60 -5.09
CA ALA A 46 5.81 10.04 -4.82
C ALA A 46 5.67 10.28 -3.33
N VAL A 47 6.09 11.45 -2.87
CA VAL A 47 5.87 11.91 -1.48
C VAL A 47 5.07 13.21 -1.53
N MET A 48 4.00 13.27 -0.77
CA MET A 48 3.14 14.43 -0.64
C MET A 48 2.58 14.52 0.79
N ASP A 49 2.70 15.68 1.44
CA ASP A 49 2.09 15.97 2.75
C ASP A 49 2.31 14.89 3.82
N ASN A 50 3.55 14.45 4.00
CA ASN A 50 3.93 13.34 4.89
C ASN A 50 3.34 11.98 4.52
N TYR A 51 2.94 11.78 3.29
CA TYR A 51 2.49 10.49 2.77
C TYR A 51 3.39 10.00 1.64
N LEU A 52 3.78 8.74 1.73
CA LEU A 52 4.30 7.97 0.61
C LEU A 52 3.13 7.46 -0.23
N LEU A 53 3.17 7.76 -1.51
CA LEU A 53 2.19 7.36 -2.51
C LEU A 53 2.83 6.35 -3.45
N LEU A 54 2.12 5.27 -3.74
CA LEU A 54 2.56 4.24 -4.67
C LEU A 54 1.50 4.07 -5.76
N ARG A 55 1.92 4.19 -7.02
CA ARG A 55 1.11 3.98 -8.22
C ARG A 55 1.66 2.82 -9.02
N PHE A 56 0.82 1.94 -9.51
CA PHE A 56 1.23 0.74 -10.21
C PHE A 56 0.14 0.23 -11.15
N TYR A 57 0.44 -0.80 -11.92
CA TYR A 57 -0.52 -1.48 -12.76
C TYR A 57 -0.84 -2.88 -12.21
N ALA A 58 -2.11 -3.16 -11.99
CA ALA A 58 -2.62 -4.48 -11.67
C ALA A 58 -3.17 -5.13 -12.96
N GLY A 59 -2.31 -5.84 -13.67
CA GLY A 59 -2.56 -6.19 -15.06
C GLY A 59 -2.49 -4.95 -15.95
N GLU A 60 -3.57 -4.64 -16.66
CA GLU A 60 -3.67 -3.43 -17.48
C GLU A 60 -4.34 -2.24 -16.76
N GLU A 61 -4.82 -2.46 -15.53
CA GLU A 61 -5.56 -1.45 -14.79
C GLU A 61 -4.65 -0.63 -13.89
N LEU A 62 -4.76 0.70 -13.99
CA LEU A 62 -4.10 1.64 -13.10
C LEU A 62 -4.63 1.48 -11.68
N ALA A 63 -3.72 1.36 -10.72
CA ALA A 63 -4.04 1.22 -9.31
C ALA A 63 -3.06 2.00 -8.43
N TYR A 64 -3.49 2.27 -7.23
CA TYR A 64 -2.69 2.93 -6.20
C TYR A 64 -2.72 2.09 -4.93
N MET A 65 -1.62 2.05 -4.22
CA MET A 65 -1.67 1.57 -2.85
C MET A 65 -2.27 2.66 -1.96
N MET A 66 -2.87 2.23 -0.90
CA MET A 66 -3.28 3.10 0.18
C MET A 66 -2.10 3.99 0.65
N PRO A 67 -2.24 5.33 0.72
CA PRO A 67 -1.18 6.22 1.16
C PRO A 67 -0.57 5.80 2.50
N VAL A 68 0.75 5.84 2.64
CA VAL A 68 1.49 5.46 3.85
C VAL A 68 2.06 6.69 4.51
N GLY A 69 1.51 7.11 5.63
CA GLY A 69 1.95 8.31 6.31
C GLY A 69 1.00 8.71 7.43
N THR A 70 1.11 9.97 7.85
CA THR A 70 0.30 10.54 8.92
C THR A 70 -0.09 11.98 8.58
N GLY A 71 -1.24 12.41 9.08
CA GLY A 71 -1.77 13.77 8.89
C GLY A 71 -3.14 13.77 8.22
N ASP A 72 -3.53 14.90 7.63
CA ASP A 72 -4.78 14.99 6.89
C ASP A 72 -4.66 14.26 5.55
N VAL A 73 -5.43 13.18 5.40
CA VAL A 73 -5.43 12.35 4.20
C VAL A 73 -6.27 12.95 3.07
N LYS A 74 -7.16 13.90 3.36
CA LYS A 74 -8.10 14.44 2.37
C LYS A 74 -7.40 15.10 1.17
N PRO A 75 -6.44 16.03 1.34
CA PRO A 75 -5.73 16.62 0.20
C PRO A 75 -5.00 15.57 -0.65
N VAL A 76 -4.48 14.53 0.00
CA VAL A 76 -3.79 13.43 -0.68
C VAL A 76 -4.76 12.61 -1.54
N LEU A 77 -5.95 12.30 -1.02
CA LEU A 77 -6.99 11.60 -1.78
C LEU A 77 -7.48 12.43 -2.97
N GLU A 78 -7.68 13.73 -2.78
CA GLU A 78 -8.06 14.65 -3.87
C GLU A 78 -7.00 14.69 -4.96
N ALA A 79 -5.72 14.72 -4.60
CA ALA A 79 -4.61 14.70 -5.54
C ALA A 79 -4.52 13.36 -6.29
N LEU A 80 -4.74 12.22 -5.61
CA LEU A 80 -4.77 10.91 -6.26
C LEU A 80 -5.96 10.74 -7.22
N ILE A 81 -7.13 11.27 -6.87
CA ILE A 81 -8.29 11.29 -7.78
C ILE A 81 -7.93 12.03 -9.06
N LYS A 82 -7.34 13.22 -8.92
CA LYS A 82 -6.93 14.04 -10.07
C LYS A 82 -5.86 13.35 -10.92
N ASP A 83 -4.85 12.73 -10.29
CA ASP A 83 -3.82 11.97 -11.01
C ASP A 83 -4.43 10.82 -11.81
N ALA A 84 -5.36 10.07 -11.23
CA ALA A 84 -6.06 8.99 -11.92
C ALA A 84 -6.89 9.51 -13.11
N GLU A 85 -7.61 10.62 -12.94
CA GLU A 85 -8.39 11.26 -14.01
C GLU A 85 -7.49 11.73 -15.16
N GLU A 86 -6.35 12.34 -14.88
CA GLU A 86 -5.35 12.75 -15.86
C GLU A 86 -4.77 11.56 -16.65
N MET A 87 -4.71 10.38 -16.01
CA MET A 87 -4.33 9.11 -16.63
C MET A 87 -5.48 8.40 -17.36
N GLY A 88 -6.66 9.02 -17.42
CA GLY A 88 -7.85 8.46 -18.08
C GLY A 88 -8.55 7.35 -17.29
N ALA A 89 -8.31 7.24 -15.98
CA ALA A 89 -8.85 6.22 -15.10
C ALA A 89 -9.65 6.82 -13.92
N LYS A 90 -10.41 5.96 -13.23
CA LYS A 90 -10.95 6.29 -11.91
C LYS A 90 -9.97 5.84 -10.84
N LEU A 91 -9.90 6.58 -9.73
CA LEU A 91 -9.06 6.18 -8.61
C LEU A 91 -9.48 4.80 -8.08
N ARG A 92 -8.58 3.84 -8.15
CA ARG A 92 -8.70 2.51 -7.57
C ARG A 92 -7.56 2.29 -6.59
N MET A 93 -7.89 2.07 -5.32
CA MET A 93 -6.90 1.79 -4.29
C MET A 93 -6.97 0.32 -3.87
N LEU A 94 -5.81 -0.32 -3.76
CA LEU A 94 -5.65 -1.69 -3.31
C LEU A 94 -4.92 -1.72 -1.95
N GLY A 95 -5.15 -2.77 -1.17
CA GLY A 95 -4.49 -2.96 0.13
C GLY A 95 -4.98 -1.99 1.22
N VAL A 96 -6.22 -1.49 1.10
CA VAL A 96 -6.81 -0.61 2.12
C VAL A 96 -7.13 -1.41 3.38
N CYS A 97 -6.42 -1.15 4.48
CA CYS A 97 -6.70 -1.79 5.76
C CYS A 97 -7.88 -1.13 6.50
N VAL A 98 -8.40 -1.83 7.51
CA VAL A 98 -9.58 -1.39 8.27
C VAL A 98 -9.42 0.03 8.85
N GLY A 99 -8.25 0.35 9.41
CA GLY A 99 -7.99 1.69 9.96
C GLY A 99 -8.04 2.77 8.89
N MET A 100 -7.38 2.56 7.73
CA MET A 100 -7.40 3.52 6.64
C MET A 100 -8.79 3.67 6.02
N LYS A 101 -9.60 2.59 5.95
CA LYS A 101 -10.99 2.70 5.52
C LYS A 101 -11.75 3.71 6.37
N ALA A 102 -11.59 3.67 7.69
CA ALA A 102 -12.22 4.62 8.59
C ALA A 102 -11.74 6.06 8.35
N ASP A 103 -10.44 6.25 8.13
CA ASP A 103 -9.86 7.57 7.84
C ASP A 103 -10.36 8.13 6.50
N ILE A 104 -10.44 7.28 5.46
CA ILE A 104 -10.97 7.66 4.14
C ILE A 104 -12.44 8.06 4.25
N GLU A 105 -13.26 7.26 4.95
CA GLU A 105 -14.68 7.58 5.15
C GLU A 105 -14.88 8.87 5.96
N ALA A 106 -14.04 9.12 6.96
CA ALA A 106 -14.09 10.35 7.73
C ALA A 106 -13.70 11.58 6.88
N ALA A 107 -12.67 11.43 6.03
CA ALA A 107 -12.16 12.51 5.18
C ALA A 107 -13.09 12.85 4.00
N MET A 108 -13.70 11.82 3.40
CA MET A 108 -14.55 11.94 2.20
C MET A 108 -15.77 11.01 2.28
N PRO A 109 -16.76 11.33 3.12
CA PRO A 109 -17.92 10.45 3.38
C PRO A 109 -18.67 10.07 2.11
N GLY A 110 -18.93 8.77 1.92
CA GLY A 110 -19.70 8.24 0.80
C GLY A 110 -19.08 8.41 -0.58
N ARG A 111 -17.80 8.83 -0.66
CA ARG A 111 -17.10 9.05 -1.93
C ARG A 111 -16.56 7.77 -2.52
N PHE A 112 -16.24 6.78 -1.69
CA PHE A 112 -15.62 5.51 -2.08
C PHE A 112 -16.53 4.32 -1.78
N THR A 113 -16.46 3.32 -2.64
CA THR A 113 -17.03 2.00 -2.39
C THR A 113 -15.89 1.06 -1.99
N PHE A 114 -16.09 0.28 -0.92
CA PHE A 114 -15.09 -0.67 -0.41
C PHE A 114 -15.57 -2.10 -0.66
N THR A 115 -14.69 -2.90 -1.25
CA THR A 115 -14.94 -4.34 -1.45
C THR A 115 -13.87 -5.11 -0.70
N GLU A 116 -14.28 -6.01 0.18
CA GLU A 116 -13.39 -6.92 0.87
C GLU A 116 -13.03 -8.06 -0.07
N ASP A 117 -11.72 -8.32 -0.23
CA ASP A 117 -11.21 -9.41 -1.04
C ASP A 117 -10.29 -10.29 -0.19
N ARG A 118 -10.82 -11.45 0.20
CA ARG A 118 -10.13 -12.39 1.09
C ARG A 118 -8.89 -13.02 0.45
N ASP A 119 -8.81 -13.13 -0.85
CA ASP A 119 -7.68 -13.75 -1.54
C ASP A 119 -6.40 -12.90 -1.39
N TYR A 120 -6.57 -11.62 -1.08
CA TYR A 120 -5.46 -10.68 -0.83
C TYR A 120 -5.17 -10.42 0.66
N PHE A 121 -5.72 -11.23 1.57
CA PHE A 121 -5.42 -11.08 2.98
C PHE A 121 -4.03 -11.60 3.33
N ASP A 122 -3.25 -10.78 4.03
CA ASP A 122 -1.95 -11.19 4.56
C ASP A 122 -2.08 -12.19 5.70
N TYR A 123 -1.24 -13.23 5.67
CA TYR A 123 -1.08 -14.16 6.78
C TYR A 123 -0.06 -13.61 7.77
N ILE A 124 -0.51 -13.25 8.96
CA ILE A 124 0.34 -12.68 10.00
C ILE A 124 0.66 -13.74 11.05
N TYR A 125 1.95 -13.98 11.29
CA TYR A 125 2.46 -14.92 12.27
C TYR A 125 3.40 -14.23 13.25
N LEU A 126 3.42 -14.69 14.49
CA LEU A 126 4.47 -14.29 15.43
C LEU A 126 5.80 -14.90 14.98
N ARG A 127 6.88 -14.13 15.09
CA ARG A 127 8.23 -14.62 14.78
C ARG A 127 8.60 -15.87 15.57
N THR A 128 8.25 -15.90 16.85
CA THR A 128 8.48 -17.05 17.74
C THR A 128 7.72 -18.30 17.29
N ASP A 129 6.52 -18.14 16.77
CA ASP A 129 5.72 -19.24 16.23
C ASP A 129 6.41 -19.89 15.02
N LEU A 130 6.89 -19.06 14.09
CA LEU A 130 7.58 -19.56 12.89
C LEU A 130 8.96 -20.13 13.22
N ALA A 131 9.71 -19.52 14.15
CA ALA A 131 11.03 -19.97 14.51
C ALA A 131 11.01 -21.34 15.22
N THR A 132 9.99 -21.63 16.01
CA THR A 132 9.90 -22.86 16.81
C THR A 132 8.93 -23.90 16.23
N LEU A 133 7.97 -23.48 15.44
CA LEU A 133 6.85 -24.30 14.93
C LEU A 133 6.14 -25.10 16.02
N LYS A 134 6.09 -24.58 17.26
CA LYS A 134 5.45 -25.25 18.40
C LYS A 134 3.92 -25.20 18.27
N GLY A 135 3.29 -26.26 18.80
CA GLY A 135 1.82 -26.36 18.88
C GLY A 135 1.18 -27.15 17.73
N LYS A 136 -0.07 -27.54 17.96
CA LYS A 136 -0.84 -28.38 17.02
C LYS A 136 -1.03 -27.72 15.66
N LYS A 137 -1.19 -26.39 15.59
CA LYS A 137 -1.39 -25.64 14.33
C LYS A 137 -0.23 -25.78 13.35
N PHE A 138 0.97 -26.11 13.83
CA PHE A 138 2.17 -26.28 12.99
C PHE A 138 2.61 -27.73 12.79
N GLN A 139 1.84 -28.70 13.30
CA GLN A 139 2.23 -30.12 13.26
C GLN A 139 2.56 -30.63 11.86
N ALA A 140 1.82 -30.19 10.84
CA ALA A 140 2.04 -30.57 9.44
C ALA A 140 3.21 -29.81 8.77
N LYS A 141 3.83 -28.86 9.48
CA LYS A 141 4.94 -28.01 8.99
C LYS A 141 6.29 -28.36 9.62
N ARG A 142 6.34 -29.33 10.55
CA ARG A 142 7.55 -29.83 11.22
C ARG A 142 8.20 -30.97 10.50
#